data_c2c187456c2789aee7d3cc95b6c16650
#
_entry.id   c2c187456c2789aee7d3cc95b6c16650
#
_cell.length_a   1.000
_cell.length_b   1.000
_cell.length_c   1.000
_cell.angle_alpha   90.00
_cell.angle_beta   90.00
_cell.angle_gamma   90.00
#
_symmetry.space_group_name_H-M   'P 1'
#
loop_
_entity.id
_entity.type
_entity.pdbx_description
1 polymer ?
#
loop_
_entity_poly.entity_id
_entity_poly.type
_entity_poly.pdbx_seq_one_letter_code
_entity_poly.pdbx_strand_id
1 'polypeptide(L)'
;MSEHKKASIMIFHDELCQVFNGLMTALSLMRAGAEVTVFFGSRGINAVHKDKINDLRCLPDKPEEEQQKVMDRMEAMNLPMPEDMLLMLHMEGTKLLACPLNKSVFEFEDDDFIEGVTLADPETYYTDIVMKADMNLVF
;
A
#
# COMPACT_ATOMS: atom_id res chain seq x y z
N MET A 1 15.90 -26.33 6.99
CA MET A 1 15.13 -25.34 6.21
C MET A 1 14.61 -24.27 7.14
N SER A 2 14.95 -23.05 6.84
CA SER A 2 14.38 -21.93 7.57
C SER A 2 12.95 -21.68 7.08
N GLU A 3 12.04 -21.51 8.02
CA GLU A 3 10.68 -21.08 7.68
C GLU A 3 10.72 -19.62 7.21
N HIS A 4 9.89 -19.29 6.25
CA HIS A 4 9.72 -17.91 5.83
C HIS A 4 8.99 -17.14 6.91
N LYS A 5 9.51 -15.97 7.26
CA LYS A 5 8.79 -15.04 8.12
C LYS A 5 7.57 -14.50 7.36
N LYS A 6 6.50 -14.27 8.11
CA LYS A 6 5.27 -13.69 7.56
C LYS A 6 5.12 -12.26 8.07
N ALA A 7 4.89 -11.35 7.15
CA ALA A 7 4.73 -9.93 7.49
C ALA A 7 3.39 -9.42 6.95
N SER A 8 2.66 -8.73 7.81
CA SER A 8 1.45 -8.02 7.44
C SER A 8 1.75 -6.52 7.46
N ILE A 9 1.52 -5.86 6.34
CA ILE A 9 1.66 -4.41 6.18
C ILE A 9 0.27 -3.85 6.02
N MET A 10 -0.14 -2.97 6.93
CA MET A 10 -1.44 -2.32 6.88
C MET A 10 -1.26 -0.84 6.58
N ILE A 11 -1.89 -0.35 5.52
CA ILE A 11 -1.81 1.05 5.08
C ILE A 11 -3.19 1.66 5.24
N PHE A 12 -3.31 2.60 6.18
CA PHE A 12 -4.57 3.26 6.53
C PHE A 12 -4.60 4.75 6.18
N HIS A 13 -3.53 5.25 5.59
CA HIS A 13 -3.39 6.66 5.21
C HIS A 13 -3.18 6.77 3.70
N ASP A 14 -3.58 7.91 3.15
CA ASP A 14 -3.38 8.22 1.72
C ASP A 14 -2.34 9.33 1.50
N GLU A 15 -1.61 9.70 2.55
CA GLU A 15 -0.50 10.60 2.45
C GLU A 15 0.66 9.89 1.75
N LEU A 16 1.24 10.54 0.75
CA LEU A 16 2.26 9.90 -0.09
C LEU A 16 3.43 9.33 0.72
N CYS A 17 3.91 10.07 1.73
CA CYS A 17 5.03 9.59 2.54
C CYS A 17 4.69 8.31 3.29
N GLN A 18 3.48 8.21 3.84
CA GLN A 18 3.05 7.00 4.54
C GLN A 18 2.90 5.82 3.59
N VAL A 19 2.27 6.04 2.45
CA VAL A 19 2.10 5.00 1.43
C VAL A 19 3.46 4.54 0.91
N PHE A 20 4.32 5.49 0.59
CA PHE A 20 5.68 5.21 0.13
C PHE A 20 6.45 4.34 1.13
N ASN A 21 6.44 4.72 2.41
CA ASN A 21 7.14 3.96 3.45
C ASN A 21 6.55 2.57 3.64
N GLY A 22 5.23 2.45 3.59
CA GLY A 22 4.58 1.14 3.69
C GLY A 22 4.97 0.21 2.54
N LEU A 23 4.96 0.72 1.32
CA LEU A 23 5.33 -0.06 0.14
C LEU A 23 6.82 -0.37 0.08
N MET A 24 7.68 0.57 0.49
CA MET A 24 9.12 0.33 0.62
C MET A 24 9.41 -0.77 1.62
N THR A 25 8.71 -0.74 2.75
CA THR A 25 8.84 -1.77 3.78
C THR A 25 8.42 -3.14 3.24
N ALA A 26 7.28 -3.18 2.53
CA ALA A 26 6.79 -4.41 1.91
C ALA A 26 7.80 -4.99 0.91
N LEU A 27 8.33 -4.15 0.03
CA LEU A 27 9.35 -4.56 -0.95
C LEU A 27 10.62 -5.07 -0.28
N SER A 28 11.09 -4.37 0.74
CA SER A 28 12.32 -4.74 1.45
C SER A 28 12.17 -6.08 2.15
N LEU A 29 11.04 -6.31 2.81
CA LEU A 29 10.76 -7.57 3.49
C LEU A 29 10.59 -8.72 2.50
N MET A 30 9.90 -8.46 1.40
CA MET A 30 9.74 -9.46 0.33
C MET A 30 11.10 -9.87 -0.23
N ARG A 31 11.97 -8.91 -0.53
CA ARG A 31 13.32 -9.18 -1.04
C ARG A 31 14.19 -9.91 -0.02
N ALA A 32 13.91 -9.71 1.27
CA ALA A 32 14.60 -10.43 2.34
C ALA A 32 14.06 -11.87 2.54
N GLY A 33 13.06 -12.26 1.78
CA GLY A 33 12.51 -13.62 1.82
C GLY A 33 11.25 -13.78 2.65
N ALA A 34 10.68 -12.70 3.17
CA ALA A 34 9.43 -12.78 3.91
C ALA A 34 8.23 -12.98 2.99
N GLU A 35 7.24 -13.70 3.49
CA GLU A 35 5.92 -13.76 2.86
C GLU A 35 5.13 -12.53 3.30
N VAL A 36 4.87 -11.61 2.37
CA VAL A 36 4.27 -10.31 2.67
C VAL A 36 2.84 -10.24 2.15
N THR A 37 1.97 -9.68 2.98
CA THR A 37 0.60 -9.33 2.60
C THR A 37 0.40 -7.85 2.93
N VAL A 38 -0.16 -7.09 1.99
CA VAL A 38 -0.45 -5.67 2.19
C VAL A 38 -1.97 -5.47 2.18
N PHE A 39 -2.47 -4.81 3.22
CA PHE A 39 -3.90 -4.52 3.37
C PHE A 39 -4.11 -3.00 3.37
N PHE A 40 -5.00 -2.55 2.50
CA PHE A 40 -5.33 -1.14 2.35
C PHE A 40 -6.72 -0.89 2.92
N GLY A 41 -6.78 -0.13 4.01
CA GLY A 41 -8.02 0.23 4.68
C GLY A 41 -8.12 1.72 4.92
N SER A 42 -9.29 2.17 5.40
CA SER A 42 -9.55 3.59 5.63
C SER A 42 -9.17 4.40 4.40
N ARG A 43 -8.54 5.58 4.57
CA ARG A 43 -8.08 6.39 3.44
C ARG A 43 -6.96 5.73 2.63
N GLY A 44 -6.31 4.71 3.17
CA GLY A 44 -5.29 3.96 2.44
C GLY A 44 -5.82 3.29 1.17
N ILE A 45 -7.13 3.09 1.08
CA ILE A 45 -7.74 2.52 -0.13
C ILE A 45 -7.52 3.42 -1.37
N ASN A 46 -7.30 4.72 -1.16
CA ASN A 46 -7.01 5.66 -2.25
C ASN A 46 -5.68 5.33 -2.94
N ALA A 47 -4.76 4.68 -2.24
CA ALA A 47 -3.46 4.28 -2.79
C ALA A 47 -3.56 3.13 -3.79
N VAL A 48 -4.69 2.45 -3.85
CA VAL A 48 -4.91 1.35 -4.80
C VAL A 48 -6.00 1.66 -5.83
N HIS A 49 -6.47 2.90 -5.85
CA HIS A 49 -7.38 3.39 -6.87
C HIS A 49 -6.57 3.85 -8.09
N LYS A 50 -6.91 3.39 -9.28
CA LYS A 50 -6.16 3.63 -10.52
C LYS A 50 -5.92 5.11 -10.85
N ASP A 51 -6.84 5.99 -10.43
CA ASP A 51 -6.72 7.44 -10.67
C ASP A 51 -6.18 8.17 -9.45
N LYS A 52 -6.69 7.86 -8.26
CA LYS A 52 -6.33 8.58 -7.04
C LYS A 52 -4.90 8.34 -6.59
N ILE A 53 -4.29 7.24 -7.00
CA ILE A 53 -2.88 6.95 -6.69
C ILE A 53 -1.96 8.05 -7.21
N ASN A 54 -2.35 8.74 -8.26
CA ASN A 54 -1.55 9.83 -8.84
C ASN A 54 -1.75 11.17 -8.12
N ASP A 55 -2.73 11.23 -7.20
CA ASP A 55 -3.08 12.47 -6.49
C ASP A 55 -2.64 12.45 -5.03
N LEU A 56 -1.86 11.46 -4.62
CA LEU A 56 -1.36 11.37 -3.24
C LEU A 56 -0.40 12.52 -2.97
N ARG A 57 -0.53 13.15 -1.80
CA ARG A 57 0.25 14.32 -1.41
C ARG A 57 1.17 13.98 -0.26
N CYS A 58 2.45 14.41 -0.36
CA CYS A 58 3.42 14.17 0.71
C CYS A 58 3.33 15.17 1.85
N LEU A 59 2.83 16.35 1.57
CA LEU A 59 2.69 17.41 2.56
C LEU A 59 1.28 18.00 2.47
N PRO A 60 0.24 17.28 2.90
CA PRO A 60 -1.15 17.69 2.66
C PRO A 60 -1.51 19.04 3.27
N ASP A 61 -0.81 19.47 4.33
CA ASP A 61 -1.06 20.74 5.02
C ASP A 61 -0.24 21.90 4.46
N LYS A 62 0.54 21.67 3.42
CA LYS A 62 1.42 22.68 2.83
C LYS A 62 0.91 23.15 1.46
N PRO A 63 1.30 24.37 1.04
CA PRO A 63 0.94 24.89 -0.27
C PRO A 63 1.42 23.98 -1.43
N GLU A 64 0.73 24.06 -2.54
CA GLU A 64 1.03 23.25 -3.73
C GLU A 64 2.48 23.43 -4.19
N GLU A 65 3.03 24.62 -4.09
CA GLU A 65 4.42 24.89 -4.45
C GLU A 65 5.40 24.05 -3.66
N GLU A 66 5.17 23.87 -2.35
CA GLU A 66 6.03 23.02 -1.51
C GLU A 66 5.86 21.55 -1.85
N GLN A 67 4.63 21.12 -2.15
CA GLN A 67 4.36 19.75 -2.63
C GLN A 67 5.20 19.47 -3.88
N GLN A 68 5.14 20.38 -4.83
CA GLN A 68 5.81 20.20 -6.12
C GLN A 68 7.33 20.09 -5.96
N LYS A 69 7.91 20.87 -5.05
CA LYS A 69 9.35 20.80 -4.77
C LYS A 69 9.77 19.42 -4.27
N VAL A 70 8.98 18.84 -3.38
CA VAL A 70 9.27 17.49 -2.86
C VAL A 70 9.11 16.45 -3.97
N MET A 71 8.06 16.55 -4.75
CA MET A 71 7.81 15.63 -5.86
C MET A 71 8.94 15.70 -6.90
N ASP A 72 9.40 16.91 -7.21
CA ASP A 72 10.51 17.12 -8.16
C ASP A 72 11.80 16.48 -7.67
N ARG A 73 12.07 16.55 -6.37
CA ARG A 73 13.25 15.91 -5.78
C ARG A 73 13.17 14.38 -5.84
N MET A 74 12.00 13.85 -5.55
CA MET A 74 11.76 12.39 -5.64
C MET A 74 12.00 11.91 -7.06
N GLU A 75 11.51 12.64 -8.05
CA GLU A 75 11.72 12.33 -9.46
C GLU A 75 13.20 12.42 -9.83
N ALA A 76 13.89 13.48 -9.41
CA ALA A 76 15.31 13.67 -9.68
C ALA A 76 16.17 12.56 -9.08
N MET A 77 15.73 11.97 -7.98
CA MET A 77 16.41 10.85 -7.33
C MET A 77 16.04 9.49 -7.94
N ASN A 78 15.15 9.47 -8.93
CA ASN A 78 14.63 8.26 -9.56
C ASN A 78 14.00 7.29 -8.54
N LEU A 79 13.30 7.82 -7.53
CA LEU A 79 12.60 7.00 -6.56
C LEU A 79 11.38 6.36 -7.23
N PRO A 80 11.13 5.07 -6.98
CA PRO A 80 9.93 4.43 -7.50
C PRO A 80 8.69 5.04 -6.85
N MET A 81 7.67 5.36 -7.64
CA MET A 81 6.42 5.88 -7.12
C MET A 81 5.52 4.71 -6.69
N PRO A 82 4.47 4.98 -5.89
CA PRO A 82 3.59 3.92 -5.40
C PRO A 82 3.07 2.98 -6.47
N GLU A 83 2.68 3.49 -7.62
CA GLU A 83 2.19 2.66 -8.72
C GLU A 83 3.23 1.63 -9.17
N ASP A 84 4.49 2.06 -9.31
CA ASP A 84 5.59 1.17 -9.70
C ASP A 84 5.84 0.12 -8.62
N MET A 85 5.81 0.51 -7.36
CA MET A 85 6.03 -0.39 -6.23
C MET A 85 4.93 -1.45 -6.13
N LEU A 86 3.68 -1.04 -6.33
CA LEU A 86 2.55 -1.97 -6.34
C LEU A 86 2.68 -2.99 -7.48
N LEU A 87 3.09 -2.54 -8.64
CA LEU A 87 3.33 -3.44 -9.78
C LEU A 87 4.42 -4.46 -9.46
N MET A 88 5.53 -4.00 -8.89
CA MET A 88 6.62 -4.90 -8.49
C MET A 88 6.15 -5.94 -7.46
N LEU A 89 5.41 -5.51 -6.44
CA LEU A 89 4.86 -6.41 -5.44
C LEU A 89 3.91 -7.43 -6.07
N HIS A 90 3.03 -6.98 -6.94
CA HIS A 90 2.08 -7.86 -7.63
C HIS A 90 2.80 -8.91 -8.49
N MET A 91 3.79 -8.49 -9.25
CA MET A 91 4.55 -9.38 -10.13
C MET A 91 5.33 -10.43 -9.36
N GLU A 92 5.74 -10.13 -8.13
CA GLU A 92 6.45 -11.06 -7.25
C GLU A 92 5.50 -11.94 -6.43
N GLY A 93 4.20 -11.80 -6.62
CA GLY A 93 3.21 -12.63 -5.95
C GLY A 93 2.75 -12.17 -4.57
N THR A 94 3.11 -10.96 -4.16
CA THR A 94 2.62 -10.38 -2.91
C THR A 94 1.11 -10.15 -3.01
N LYS A 95 0.38 -10.53 -1.96
CA LYS A 95 -1.05 -10.29 -1.90
C LYS A 95 -1.33 -8.83 -1.56
N LEU A 96 -2.10 -8.17 -2.43
CA LEU A 96 -2.54 -6.79 -2.24
C LEU A 96 -4.05 -6.83 -1.99
N LEU A 97 -4.46 -6.47 -0.79
CA LEU A 97 -5.83 -6.61 -0.33
C LEU A 97 -6.44 -5.25 0.02
N ALA A 98 -7.72 -5.06 -0.30
CA ALA A 98 -8.44 -3.83 0.03
C ALA A 98 -9.69 -4.16 0.84
N CYS A 99 -10.05 -3.22 1.74
CA CYS A 99 -11.19 -3.37 2.61
C CYS A 99 -12.51 -3.10 1.87
N PRO A 100 -13.44 -4.06 1.81
CA PRO A 100 -14.72 -3.85 1.13
C PRO A 100 -15.62 -2.81 1.81
N LEU A 101 -15.47 -2.60 3.12
CA LEU A 101 -16.19 -1.53 3.81
C LEU A 101 -15.76 -0.16 3.29
N ASN A 102 -14.47 0.04 3.17
CA ASN A 102 -13.94 1.32 2.68
C ASN A 102 -14.23 1.51 1.20
N LYS A 103 -14.26 0.42 0.42
CA LYS A 103 -14.72 0.47 -0.96
C LYS A 103 -16.12 1.09 -1.04
N SER A 104 -17.04 0.64 -0.18
CA SER A 104 -18.40 1.16 -0.14
C SER A 104 -18.48 2.59 0.39
N VAL A 105 -17.74 2.89 1.46
CA VAL A 105 -17.73 4.24 2.07
C VAL A 105 -17.23 5.28 1.07
N PHE A 106 -16.19 4.97 0.32
CA PHE A 106 -15.61 5.88 -0.68
C PHE A 106 -16.21 5.73 -2.07
N GLU A 107 -17.25 4.90 -2.20
CA GLU A 107 -17.99 4.70 -3.46
C GLU A 107 -17.10 4.26 -4.63
N PHE A 108 -16.19 3.33 -4.38
CA PHE A 108 -15.36 2.75 -5.44
C PHE A 108 -16.11 1.65 -6.18
N GLU A 109 -15.94 1.62 -7.49
CA GLU A 109 -16.42 0.52 -8.32
C GLU A 109 -15.35 -0.58 -8.42
N ASP A 110 -15.73 -1.78 -8.83
CA ASP A 110 -14.79 -2.90 -8.94
C ASP A 110 -13.63 -2.62 -9.90
N ASP A 111 -13.89 -1.90 -10.98
CA ASP A 111 -12.87 -1.58 -11.99
C ASP A 111 -12.04 -0.34 -11.65
N ASP A 112 -12.26 0.28 -10.50
CA ASP A 112 -11.45 1.40 -10.03
C ASP A 112 -10.11 0.95 -9.42
N PHE A 113 -10.01 -0.31 -9.06
CA PHE A 113 -8.79 -0.83 -8.41
C PHE A 113 -7.67 -1.12 -9.41
N ILE A 114 -6.45 -0.91 -8.94
CA ILE A 114 -5.24 -1.27 -9.68
C ILE A 114 -5.21 -2.80 -9.84
N GLU A 115 -4.65 -3.26 -10.95
CA GLU A 115 -4.48 -4.69 -11.22
C GLU A 115 -3.76 -5.40 -10.08
N GLY A 116 -4.28 -6.55 -9.72
CA GLY A 116 -3.69 -7.39 -8.66
C GLY A 116 -4.30 -7.16 -7.28
N VAL A 117 -5.10 -6.13 -7.10
CA VAL A 117 -5.77 -5.86 -5.82
C VAL A 117 -7.06 -6.67 -5.75
N THR A 118 -7.23 -7.39 -4.63
CA THR A 118 -8.45 -8.15 -4.35
C THR A 118 -9.05 -7.67 -3.03
N LEU A 119 -10.32 -7.96 -2.82
CA LEU A 119 -11.00 -7.57 -1.58
C LEU A 119 -10.80 -8.62 -0.50
N ALA A 120 -10.63 -8.17 0.73
CA ALA A 120 -10.57 -9.05 1.90
C ALA A 120 -11.33 -8.40 3.05
N ASP A 121 -12.25 -9.15 3.62
CA ASP A 121 -12.98 -8.72 4.81
C ASP A 121 -12.00 -8.49 5.97
N PRO A 122 -12.12 -7.36 6.70
CA PRO A 122 -11.20 -7.06 7.81
C PRO A 122 -11.14 -8.15 8.86
N GLU A 123 -12.28 -8.73 9.25
CA GLU A 123 -12.30 -9.77 10.26
C GLU A 123 -11.49 -11.00 9.81
N THR A 124 -11.69 -11.43 8.58
CA THR A 124 -10.94 -12.53 7.98
C THR A 124 -9.45 -12.19 7.89
N TYR A 125 -9.14 -10.95 7.50
CA TYR A 125 -7.75 -10.49 7.43
C TYR A 125 -7.06 -10.57 8.79
N TYR A 126 -7.71 -10.08 9.85
CA TYR A 126 -7.13 -10.12 11.19
C TYR A 126 -6.95 -11.55 11.68
N THR A 127 -7.93 -12.41 11.46
CA THR A 127 -7.89 -13.79 11.92
C THR A 127 -6.84 -14.62 11.16
N ASP A 128 -6.84 -14.51 9.84
CA ASP A 128 -6.05 -15.40 8.99
C ASP A 128 -4.65 -14.88 8.69
N ILE A 129 -4.45 -13.55 8.74
CA ILE A 129 -3.17 -12.93 8.39
C ILE A 129 -2.49 -12.32 9.60
N VAL A 130 -3.14 -11.36 10.26
CA VAL A 130 -2.52 -10.59 11.36
C VAL A 130 -2.14 -11.49 12.53
N MET A 131 -3.05 -12.35 12.97
CA MET A 131 -2.80 -13.23 14.10
C MET A 131 -1.73 -14.28 13.82
N LYS A 132 -1.48 -14.58 12.57
CA LYS A 132 -0.48 -15.58 12.15
C LYS A 132 0.84 -14.96 11.68
N ALA A 133 0.90 -13.65 11.58
CA ALA A 133 2.10 -12.96 11.11
C ALA A 133 3.15 -12.86 12.22
N ASP A 134 4.41 -12.95 11.82
CA ASP A 134 5.55 -12.70 12.72
C ASP A 134 5.73 -11.21 12.97
N MET A 135 5.37 -10.39 11.99
CA MET A 135 5.47 -8.93 12.04
C MET A 135 4.18 -8.30 11.53
N ASN A 136 3.68 -7.33 12.28
CA ASN A 136 2.53 -6.52 11.87
C ASN A 136 2.95 -5.06 11.93
N LEU A 137 2.99 -4.40 10.77
CA LEU A 137 3.44 -3.02 10.66
C LEU A 137 2.31 -2.17 10.06
N VAL A 138 2.08 -1.02 10.65
CA VAL A 138 0.97 -0.12 10.28
C VAL A 138 1.52 1.22 9.79
N PHE A 139 0.97 1.69 8.70
CA PHE A 139 1.36 2.96 8.08
C PHE A 139 0.16 3.85 7.77
#